data_55e8784d8d99c3e32812fa17c850b8ee
#
_entry.id   55e8784d8d99c3e32812fa17c850b8ee
#
_cell.length_a   1.000
_cell.length_b   1.000
_cell.length_c   1.000
_cell.angle_alpha   90.00
_cell.angle_beta   90.00
_cell.angle_gamma   90.00
#
_symmetry.space_group_name_H-M   'P 1'
#
loop_
_entity.id
_entity.type
_entity.pdbx_description
1 polymer ?
#
loop_
_entity_poly.entity_id
_entity_poly.type
_entity_poly.pdbx_seq_one_letter_code
_entity_poly.pdbx_strand_id
1 'polypeptide(L)'
;MGQKIMQEKACLHFIFIENISSAAANILKQDALSIGAELVTNEEIIIKQKHSNALLIATKKQILSLIAKEKKQDFKLKTLANFLQKEFIKPKNVSLMAILNINEDSFNPRSRVSEKDFEARLNALLKLKPEFIDIGAVSSRPGSFYCGREEEFTRLKNCLDLIYAKNYHTKSIFSLDSFDEYCLEYALNKGFRLINDITGLKNENLAKLAKNYDAFYCLMHMQNEPHNMQENPSYENLILELERFFASKLEILETYGVKKSILDIGFGFGKSAEHNMILLKNLEHFLQFNKPLLVGASRKSTVNFYFKSAVEERLAGSLYLHLKAYENGASIIRTHDLYEHKQLFALHKAYEEVVL
;
A
#
# COMPACT_ATOMS: atom_id res chain seq x y z
N MET A 1 11.33 -7.91 -30.69
CA MET A 1 10.09 -8.71 -30.59
C MET A 1 10.34 -10.08 -29.94
N GLY A 2 11.36 -10.85 -30.30
CA GLY A 2 11.66 -12.18 -29.73
C GLY A 2 12.03 -12.19 -28.26
N GLN A 3 12.80 -11.21 -27.77
CA GLN A 3 13.26 -11.12 -26.39
C GLN A 3 12.10 -11.00 -25.38
N LYS A 4 11.09 -10.18 -25.69
CA LYS A 4 9.89 -10.02 -24.84
C LYS A 4 9.08 -11.32 -24.76
N ILE A 5 8.96 -12.06 -25.87
CA ILE A 5 8.28 -13.36 -25.90
C ILE A 5 9.05 -14.40 -25.08
N MET A 6 10.38 -14.35 -25.09
CA MET A 6 11.22 -15.27 -24.30
C MET A 6 11.18 -14.96 -22.82
N GLN A 7 11.17 -13.68 -22.42
CA GLN A 7 10.98 -13.27 -21.02
C GLN A 7 9.64 -13.74 -20.45
N GLU A 8 8.54 -13.62 -21.22
CA GLU A 8 7.22 -14.12 -20.78
C GLU A 8 7.18 -15.65 -20.63
N LYS A 9 8.01 -16.39 -21.39
CA LYS A 9 8.14 -17.85 -21.24
C LYS A 9 9.02 -18.27 -20.08
N ALA A 10 9.98 -17.44 -19.67
CA ALA A 10 10.90 -17.71 -18.58
C ALA A 10 10.32 -17.36 -17.20
N CYS A 11 9.24 -16.57 -17.13
CA CYS A 11 8.60 -16.18 -15.88
C CYS A 11 7.58 -17.24 -15.45
N LEU A 12 7.82 -17.84 -14.26
CA LEU A 12 6.86 -18.71 -13.60
C LEU A 12 6.06 -17.90 -12.57
N HIS A 13 4.75 -18.15 -12.57
CA HIS A 13 3.84 -17.66 -11.56
C HIS A 13 3.55 -18.76 -10.56
N PHE A 14 3.58 -18.41 -9.27
CA PHE A 14 3.26 -19.28 -8.15
C PHE A 14 1.96 -18.80 -7.54
N ILE A 15 0.86 -19.52 -7.76
CA ILE A 15 -0.48 -19.10 -7.35
C ILE A 15 -0.96 -20.05 -6.27
N PHE A 16 -1.05 -19.54 -5.04
CA PHE A 16 -1.56 -20.29 -3.90
C PHE A 16 -3.09 -20.25 -3.89
N ILE A 17 -3.71 -21.41 -3.82
CA ILE A 17 -5.16 -21.60 -3.82
C ILE A 17 -5.54 -22.23 -2.50
N GLU A 18 -6.30 -21.47 -1.71
CA GLU A 18 -6.77 -21.96 -0.42
C GLU A 18 -8.09 -22.69 -0.53
N ASN A 19 -8.23 -23.69 0.32
CA ASN A 19 -9.50 -24.39 0.56
C ASN A 19 -10.16 -24.91 -0.73
N ILE A 20 -9.37 -25.44 -1.67
CA ILE A 20 -9.88 -26.07 -2.90
C ILE A 20 -10.53 -27.42 -2.56
N SER A 21 -11.71 -27.70 -3.12
CA SER A 21 -12.36 -29.01 -2.95
C SER A 21 -11.63 -30.10 -3.70
N SER A 22 -11.73 -31.37 -3.26
CA SER A 22 -11.13 -32.53 -3.93
C SER A 22 -11.51 -32.61 -5.42
N ALA A 23 -12.79 -32.38 -5.73
CA ALA A 23 -13.27 -32.39 -7.11
C ALA A 23 -12.59 -31.30 -7.96
N ALA A 24 -12.57 -30.07 -7.46
CA ALA A 24 -11.91 -28.95 -8.13
C ALA A 24 -10.39 -29.17 -8.30
N ALA A 25 -9.73 -29.69 -7.26
CA ALA A 25 -8.28 -29.96 -7.30
C ALA A 25 -7.92 -31.03 -8.33
N ASN A 26 -8.72 -32.09 -8.42
CA ASN A 26 -8.52 -33.15 -9.43
C ASN A 26 -8.69 -32.62 -10.85
N ILE A 27 -9.75 -31.86 -11.11
CA ILE A 27 -10.01 -31.25 -12.43
C ILE A 27 -8.87 -30.31 -12.79
N LEU A 28 -8.56 -29.36 -11.90
CA LEU A 28 -7.51 -28.37 -12.13
C LEU A 28 -6.13 -29.03 -12.33
N LYS A 29 -5.82 -30.12 -11.59
CA LYS A 29 -4.58 -30.88 -11.78
C LYS A 29 -4.50 -31.53 -13.16
N GLN A 30 -5.56 -32.16 -13.63
CA GLN A 30 -5.60 -32.76 -14.96
C GLN A 30 -5.49 -31.69 -16.06
N ASP A 31 -6.19 -30.57 -15.90
CA ASP A 31 -6.14 -29.47 -16.85
C ASP A 31 -4.78 -28.78 -16.86
N ALA A 32 -4.14 -28.60 -15.71
CA ALA A 32 -2.78 -28.06 -15.60
C ALA A 32 -1.77 -28.98 -16.29
N LEU A 33 -1.75 -30.26 -15.97
CA LEU A 33 -0.85 -31.24 -16.58
C LEU A 33 -1.02 -31.31 -18.12
N SER A 34 -2.26 -31.22 -18.62
CA SER A 34 -2.54 -31.27 -20.06
C SER A 34 -1.93 -30.14 -20.87
N ILE A 35 -1.50 -29.04 -20.21
CA ILE A 35 -0.86 -27.87 -20.83
C ILE A 35 0.58 -27.67 -20.35
N GLY A 36 1.13 -28.66 -19.62
CA GLY A 36 2.48 -28.60 -19.07
C GLY A 36 2.69 -27.67 -17.90
N ALA A 37 1.61 -27.30 -17.20
CA ALA A 37 1.65 -26.62 -15.91
C ALA A 37 1.59 -27.64 -14.75
N GLU A 38 1.91 -27.20 -13.53
CA GLU A 38 1.91 -28.07 -12.36
C GLU A 38 0.92 -27.59 -11.31
N LEU A 39 0.17 -28.54 -10.71
CA LEU A 39 -0.61 -28.29 -9.51
C LEU A 39 -0.13 -29.22 -8.37
N VAL A 40 0.45 -28.63 -7.35
CA VAL A 40 0.86 -29.34 -6.13
C VAL A 40 -0.28 -29.28 -5.13
N THR A 41 -0.67 -30.44 -4.62
CA THR A 41 -1.73 -30.61 -3.63
C THR A 41 -1.27 -31.54 -2.53
N ASN A 42 -1.97 -31.58 -1.39
CA ASN A 42 -1.76 -32.60 -0.38
C ASN A 42 -2.08 -33.99 -0.97
N GLU A 43 -1.28 -35.01 -0.64
CA GLU A 43 -1.49 -36.40 -1.09
C GLU A 43 -2.87 -36.94 -0.80
N GLU A 44 -3.41 -36.61 0.37
CA GLU A 44 -4.70 -37.14 0.84
C GLU A 44 -5.92 -36.51 0.17
N ILE A 45 -5.76 -35.42 -0.60
CA ILE A 45 -6.91 -34.72 -1.21
C ILE A 45 -7.69 -35.62 -2.18
N ILE A 46 -7.02 -36.58 -2.81
CA ILE A 46 -7.61 -37.50 -3.77
C ILE A 46 -8.47 -38.56 -3.08
N ILE A 47 -8.08 -38.96 -1.87
CA ILE A 47 -8.63 -40.15 -1.22
C ILE A 47 -9.50 -39.84 0.02
N LYS A 48 -9.11 -38.85 0.85
CA LYS A 48 -9.70 -38.67 2.18
C LYS A 48 -10.19 -37.27 2.51
N GLN A 49 -9.67 -36.24 1.89
CA GLN A 49 -9.96 -34.86 2.27
C GLN A 49 -11.05 -34.23 1.40
N LYS A 50 -11.96 -33.51 2.02
CA LYS A 50 -12.97 -32.72 1.31
C LYS A 50 -12.39 -31.45 0.71
N HIS A 51 -11.39 -30.83 1.38
CA HIS A 51 -10.72 -29.58 0.97
C HIS A 51 -9.24 -29.61 1.37
N SER A 52 -8.41 -28.91 0.63
CA SER A 52 -6.99 -28.73 0.88
C SER A 52 -6.49 -27.40 0.28
N ASN A 53 -5.24 -27.04 0.57
CA ASN A 53 -4.54 -25.99 -0.14
C ASN A 53 -3.83 -26.57 -1.37
N ALA A 54 -3.65 -25.75 -2.39
CA ALA A 54 -2.94 -26.11 -3.60
C ALA A 54 -1.99 -24.99 -4.06
N LEU A 55 -0.93 -25.35 -4.77
CA LEU A 55 -0.02 -24.40 -5.42
C LEU A 55 0.00 -24.68 -6.93
N LEU A 56 -0.51 -23.74 -7.71
CA LEU A 56 -0.40 -23.76 -9.16
C LEU A 56 0.90 -23.07 -9.59
N ILE A 57 1.70 -23.79 -10.40
CA ILE A 57 2.95 -23.28 -10.98
C ILE A 57 2.77 -23.26 -12.49
N ALA A 58 2.78 -22.09 -13.10
CA ALA A 58 2.49 -21.93 -14.52
C ALA A 58 3.15 -20.67 -15.12
N THR A 59 3.47 -20.71 -16.40
CA THR A 59 3.80 -19.53 -17.19
C THR A 59 2.55 -18.75 -17.55
N LYS A 60 2.68 -17.47 -17.92
CA LYS A 60 1.54 -16.64 -18.37
C LYS A 60 0.73 -17.29 -19.49
N LYS A 61 1.40 -17.95 -20.48
CA LYS A 61 0.72 -18.66 -21.56
C LYS A 61 -0.13 -19.83 -21.04
N GLN A 62 0.39 -20.58 -20.09
CA GLN A 62 -0.33 -21.70 -19.46
C GLN A 62 -1.53 -21.19 -18.65
N ILE A 63 -1.38 -20.08 -17.91
CA ILE A 63 -2.50 -19.44 -17.18
C ILE A 63 -3.62 -19.07 -18.14
N LEU A 64 -3.32 -18.44 -19.27
CA LEU A 64 -4.33 -18.09 -20.28
C LEU A 64 -5.05 -19.34 -20.83
N SER A 65 -4.33 -20.43 -21.03
CA SER A 65 -4.92 -21.71 -21.45
C SER A 65 -5.81 -22.32 -20.36
N LEU A 66 -5.39 -22.27 -19.11
CA LEU A 66 -6.21 -22.71 -17.96
C LEU A 66 -7.50 -21.89 -17.84
N ILE A 67 -7.43 -20.57 -17.94
CA ILE A 67 -8.61 -19.71 -17.90
C ILE A 67 -9.68 -20.18 -18.91
N ALA A 68 -9.27 -20.51 -20.13
CA ALA A 68 -10.20 -20.97 -21.17
C ALA A 68 -10.87 -22.32 -20.84
N LYS A 69 -10.15 -23.19 -20.11
CA LYS A 69 -10.66 -24.49 -19.65
C LYS A 69 -11.56 -24.33 -18.44
N GLU A 70 -11.06 -23.66 -17.39
CA GLU A 70 -11.73 -23.53 -16.10
C GLU A 70 -13.02 -22.71 -16.16
N LYS A 71 -13.18 -21.82 -17.15
CA LYS A 71 -14.45 -21.13 -17.42
C LYS A 71 -15.60 -22.06 -17.75
N LYS A 72 -15.32 -23.28 -18.22
CA LYS A 72 -16.30 -24.29 -18.58
C LYS A 72 -16.56 -25.30 -17.46
N GLN A 73 -15.77 -25.22 -16.37
CA GLN A 73 -15.84 -26.16 -15.25
C GLN A 73 -16.73 -25.65 -14.13
N ASP A 74 -17.18 -26.58 -13.29
CA ASP A 74 -17.93 -26.30 -12.07
C ASP A 74 -17.01 -26.22 -10.82
N PHE A 75 -17.53 -26.48 -9.64
CA PHE A 75 -16.78 -26.53 -8.37
C PHE A 75 -15.98 -25.27 -8.05
N LYS A 76 -16.48 -24.08 -8.37
CA LYS A 76 -15.84 -22.77 -8.21
C LYS A 76 -14.61 -22.54 -9.12
N LEU A 77 -14.31 -23.41 -10.07
CA LEU A 77 -13.21 -23.20 -11.01
C LEU A 77 -13.47 -22.02 -11.95
N LYS A 78 -14.72 -21.69 -12.27
CA LYS A 78 -15.08 -20.42 -12.93
C LYS A 78 -14.66 -19.19 -12.13
N THR A 79 -14.80 -19.23 -10.81
CA THR A 79 -14.36 -18.13 -9.91
C THR A 79 -12.84 -17.98 -9.98
N LEU A 80 -12.10 -19.09 -9.92
CA LEU A 80 -10.66 -19.10 -10.10
C LEU A 80 -10.27 -18.53 -11.47
N ALA A 81 -10.92 -18.96 -12.55
CA ALA A 81 -10.66 -18.46 -13.91
C ALA A 81 -10.89 -16.94 -14.02
N ASN A 82 -11.95 -16.41 -13.40
CA ASN A 82 -12.22 -14.97 -13.35
C ASN A 82 -11.16 -14.21 -12.56
N PHE A 83 -10.66 -14.77 -11.47
CA PHE A 83 -9.54 -14.20 -10.73
C PHE A 83 -8.26 -14.19 -11.57
N LEU A 84 -7.91 -15.31 -12.19
CA LEU A 84 -6.72 -15.43 -13.05
C LEU A 84 -6.75 -14.52 -14.28
N GLN A 85 -7.93 -14.02 -14.70
CA GLN A 85 -8.07 -13.04 -15.77
C GLN A 85 -7.72 -11.61 -15.36
N LYS A 86 -7.70 -11.31 -14.05
CA LYS A 86 -7.36 -9.96 -13.59
C LYS A 86 -5.93 -9.62 -13.99
N GLU A 87 -5.73 -8.40 -14.40
CA GLU A 87 -4.40 -7.93 -14.77
C GLU A 87 -3.67 -7.44 -13.52
N PHE A 88 -2.51 -8.01 -13.27
CA PHE A 88 -1.61 -7.61 -12.18
C PHE A 88 -0.49 -6.76 -12.79
N ILE A 89 -0.83 -5.51 -13.11
CA ILE A 89 0.10 -4.60 -13.79
C ILE A 89 0.98 -3.91 -12.75
N LYS A 90 2.27 -4.23 -12.75
CA LYS A 90 3.25 -3.54 -11.91
C LYS A 90 3.52 -2.12 -12.43
N PRO A 91 3.73 -1.15 -11.54
CA PRO A 91 4.07 0.21 -11.93
C PRO A 91 5.45 0.25 -12.62
N LYS A 92 5.56 1.07 -13.66
CA LYS A 92 6.86 1.29 -14.35
C LYS A 92 7.76 2.28 -13.62
N ASN A 93 7.16 3.17 -12.84
CA ASN A 93 7.86 4.19 -12.08
C ASN A 93 7.31 4.21 -10.65
N VAL A 94 8.14 4.64 -9.71
CA VAL A 94 7.77 4.88 -8.33
C VAL A 94 7.60 6.37 -8.10
N SER A 95 6.54 6.74 -7.37
CA SER A 95 6.34 8.09 -6.83
C SER A 95 6.78 8.12 -5.38
N LEU A 96 7.43 9.21 -4.97
CA LEU A 96 7.88 9.38 -3.59
C LEU A 96 6.97 10.34 -2.85
N MET A 97 6.51 9.90 -1.67
CA MET A 97 5.75 10.71 -0.72
C MET A 97 6.65 11.05 0.46
N ALA A 98 7.06 12.32 0.54
CA ALA A 98 7.89 12.82 1.63
C ALA A 98 7.05 13.07 2.88
N ILE A 99 7.49 12.59 4.03
CA ILE A 99 6.85 12.84 5.32
C ILE A 99 7.38 14.16 5.89
N LEU A 100 6.48 15.07 6.26
CA LEU A 100 6.82 16.29 6.97
C LEU A 100 5.94 16.44 8.22
N ASN A 101 6.39 15.86 9.32
CA ASN A 101 5.67 15.95 10.58
C ASN A 101 5.89 17.31 11.25
N ILE A 102 4.79 17.83 11.79
CA ILE A 102 4.73 19.02 12.60
C ILE A 102 4.89 18.57 14.05
N ASN A 103 6.04 18.81 14.65
CA ASN A 103 6.34 18.41 16.02
C ASN A 103 5.74 19.40 17.03
N GLU A 104 5.47 18.94 18.27
CA GLU A 104 4.92 19.77 19.35
C GLU A 104 5.78 21.00 19.65
N ASP A 105 7.11 20.87 19.57
CA ASP A 105 8.08 21.97 19.73
C ASP A 105 8.01 23.01 18.59
N SER A 106 7.43 22.64 17.44
CA SER A 106 7.34 23.50 16.26
C SER A 106 6.22 24.56 16.37
N PHE A 107 5.30 24.44 17.33
CA PHE A 107 4.07 25.26 17.40
C PHE A 107 3.77 25.84 18.78
N ASN A 108 4.79 26.26 19.52
CA ASN A 108 4.52 27.19 20.61
C ASN A 108 4.04 28.53 19.99
N PRO A 109 2.83 29.03 20.31
CA PRO A 109 2.30 30.30 19.76
C PRO A 109 3.21 31.50 19.97
N ARG A 110 4.25 31.35 20.81
CA ARG A 110 5.24 32.39 21.14
C ARG A 110 6.55 32.28 20.34
N SER A 111 6.75 31.25 19.48
CA SER A 111 8.03 31.08 18.78
C SER A 111 7.90 31.21 17.26
N ARG A 112 8.32 32.37 16.74
CA ARG A 112 8.53 32.59 15.28
C ARG A 112 9.63 31.67 14.70
N VAL A 113 10.37 30.97 15.54
CA VAL A 113 11.45 30.04 15.14
C VAL A 113 10.88 28.80 14.49
N SER A 114 9.70 28.35 14.91
CA SER A 114 9.04 27.13 14.42
C SER A 114 8.50 27.23 13.01
N GLU A 115 7.93 28.37 12.61
CA GLU A 115 7.45 28.57 11.23
C GLU A 115 8.62 28.62 10.22
N LYS A 116 9.73 29.27 10.60
CA LYS A 116 10.93 29.33 9.78
C LYS A 116 11.58 27.96 9.59
N ASP A 117 11.61 27.13 10.64
CA ASP A 117 12.13 25.76 10.55
C ASP A 117 11.23 24.89 9.65
N PHE A 118 9.92 24.96 9.84
CA PHE A 118 8.97 24.26 8.96
C PHE A 118 9.16 24.65 7.49
N GLU A 119 9.24 25.94 7.21
CA GLU A 119 9.44 26.44 5.85
C GLU A 119 10.80 26.02 5.27
N ALA A 120 11.86 26.04 6.07
CA ALA A 120 13.18 25.58 5.64
C ALA A 120 13.17 24.09 5.27
N ARG A 121 12.56 23.26 6.11
CA ARG A 121 12.38 21.82 5.87
C ARG A 121 11.52 21.57 4.62
N LEU A 122 10.40 22.28 4.48
CA LEU A 122 9.54 22.19 3.30
C LEU A 122 10.30 22.56 2.02
N ASN A 123 11.05 23.66 2.04
CA ASN A 123 11.85 24.09 0.89
C ASN A 123 12.96 23.06 0.54
N ALA A 124 13.57 22.42 1.55
CA ALA A 124 14.53 21.35 1.30
C ALA A 124 13.89 20.16 0.58
N LEU A 125 12.67 19.75 0.99
CA LEU A 125 11.93 18.69 0.32
C LEU A 125 11.53 19.11 -1.11
N LEU A 126 11.01 20.32 -1.30
CA LEU A 126 10.58 20.82 -2.62
C LEU A 126 11.72 20.92 -3.62
N LYS A 127 12.97 21.19 -3.19
CA LYS A 127 14.16 21.15 -4.05
C LYS A 127 14.39 19.75 -4.65
N LEU A 128 14.00 18.71 -3.92
CA LEU A 128 14.07 17.32 -4.38
C LEU A 128 12.90 16.91 -5.26
N LYS A 129 11.89 17.76 -5.43
CA LYS A 129 10.72 17.55 -6.31
C LYS A 129 10.03 16.20 -6.03
N PRO A 130 9.52 15.93 -4.81
CA PRO A 130 8.69 14.75 -4.57
C PRO A 130 7.33 14.91 -5.28
N GLU A 131 6.74 13.82 -5.67
CA GLU A 131 5.37 13.80 -6.22
C GLU A 131 4.35 14.17 -5.15
N PHE A 132 4.57 13.69 -3.91
CA PHE A 132 3.69 13.94 -2.77
C PHE A 132 4.47 14.46 -1.57
N ILE A 133 3.84 15.35 -0.79
CA ILE A 133 4.29 15.75 0.55
C ILE A 133 3.15 15.52 1.52
N ASP A 134 3.38 14.68 2.52
CA ASP A 134 2.40 14.28 3.52
C ASP A 134 2.66 14.99 4.84
N ILE A 135 1.71 15.84 5.24
CA ILE A 135 1.77 16.65 6.46
C ILE A 135 1.03 15.91 7.57
N GLY A 136 1.67 15.69 8.71
CA GLY A 136 1.06 15.11 9.89
C GLY A 136 1.29 15.98 11.13
N ALA A 137 0.23 16.25 11.90
CA ALA A 137 0.31 17.00 13.15
C ALA A 137 0.02 16.14 14.39
N VAL A 138 -0.42 14.91 14.17
CA VAL A 138 -0.77 13.96 15.23
C VAL A 138 0.08 12.70 15.10
N SER A 139 0.48 12.16 16.26
CA SER A 139 1.22 10.90 16.26
C SER A 139 0.26 9.73 16.00
N SER A 140 0.54 8.95 14.96
CA SER A 140 -0.10 7.66 14.69
C SER A 140 0.76 6.46 15.14
N ARG A 141 1.79 6.70 15.96
CA ARG A 141 2.67 5.64 16.48
C ARG A 141 1.90 4.71 17.42
N PRO A 142 2.33 3.44 17.56
CA PRO A 142 1.77 2.53 18.54
C PRO A 142 1.74 3.15 19.94
N GLY A 143 0.60 3.06 20.63
CA GLY A 143 0.41 3.61 21.97
C GLY A 143 0.02 5.09 21.99
N SER A 144 -0.10 5.78 20.85
CA SER A 144 -0.54 7.18 20.84
C SER A 144 -2.06 7.31 20.88
N PHE A 145 -2.51 8.35 21.60
CA PHE A 145 -3.92 8.77 21.61
C PHE A 145 -4.11 9.98 20.71
N TYR A 146 -5.29 10.10 20.14
CA TYR A 146 -5.67 11.28 19.37
C TYR A 146 -5.79 12.49 20.30
N CYS A 147 -5.12 13.58 19.94
CA CYS A 147 -5.11 14.81 20.75
C CYS A 147 -6.40 15.63 20.67
N GLY A 148 -7.32 15.30 19.77
CA GLY A 148 -8.55 16.04 19.51
C GLY A 148 -8.41 17.10 18.43
N ARG A 149 -9.56 17.47 17.84
CA ARG A 149 -9.66 18.41 16.72
C ARG A 149 -9.01 19.76 16.99
N GLU A 150 -9.30 20.35 18.13
CA GLU A 150 -8.84 21.72 18.43
C GLU A 150 -7.31 21.80 18.50
N GLU A 151 -6.69 20.82 19.13
CA GLU A 151 -5.24 20.73 19.23
C GLU A 151 -4.61 20.42 17.88
N GLU A 152 -5.14 19.46 17.13
CA GLU A 152 -4.67 19.14 15.79
C GLU A 152 -4.77 20.36 14.87
N PHE A 153 -5.92 21.04 14.86
CA PHE A 153 -6.12 22.24 14.05
C PHE A 153 -5.18 23.38 14.43
N THR A 154 -4.96 23.59 15.73
CA THR A 154 -4.01 24.60 16.22
C THR A 154 -2.60 24.37 15.70
N ARG A 155 -2.16 23.11 15.67
CA ARG A 155 -0.86 22.71 15.12
C ARG A 155 -0.77 22.90 13.62
N LEU A 156 -1.85 22.59 12.88
CA LEU A 156 -1.89 22.60 11.42
C LEU A 156 -2.02 23.99 10.83
N LYS A 157 -2.88 24.85 11.39
CA LYS A 157 -3.40 26.06 10.78
C LYS A 157 -2.31 26.93 10.14
N ASN A 158 -1.29 27.30 10.89
CA ASN A 158 -0.25 28.21 10.40
C ASN A 158 0.56 27.61 9.24
N CYS A 159 0.82 26.29 9.28
CA CYS A 159 1.52 25.61 8.20
C CYS A 159 0.70 25.54 6.92
N LEU A 160 -0.58 25.22 7.05
CA LEU A 160 -1.50 25.15 5.90
C LEU A 160 -1.67 26.53 5.26
N ASP A 161 -1.79 27.58 6.08
CA ASP A 161 -1.88 28.97 5.61
C ASP A 161 -0.59 29.40 4.90
N LEU A 162 0.57 29.06 5.42
CA LEU A 162 1.87 29.32 4.79
C LEU A 162 2.01 28.61 3.43
N ILE A 163 1.65 27.33 3.37
CA ILE A 163 1.68 26.56 2.13
C ILE A 163 0.82 27.21 1.05
N TYR A 164 -0.38 27.64 1.42
CA TYR A 164 -1.31 28.29 0.52
C TYR A 164 -0.81 29.68 0.08
N ALA A 165 -0.44 30.55 1.02
CA ALA A 165 -0.03 31.92 0.77
C ALA A 165 1.21 32.01 -0.13
N LYS A 166 2.14 31.05 -0.03
CA LYS A 166 3.36 30.96 -0.86
C LYS A 166 3.21 30.09 -2.11
N ASN A 167 1.99 29.62 -2.41
CA ASN A 167 1.70 28.76 -3.56
C ASN A 167 2.53 27.46 -3.59
N TYR A 168 2.97 26.94 -2.44
CA TYR A 168 3.72 25.68 -2.40
C TYR A 168 2.88 24.48 -2.85
N HIS A 169 1.55 24.53 -2.61
CA HIS A 169 0.60 23.50 -3.04
C HIS A 169 0.56 23.26 -4.56
N THR A 170 1.15 24.15 -5.38
CA THR A 170 1.25 23.96 -6.84
C THR A 170 2.50 23.20 -7.27
N LYS A 171 3.46 22.98 -6.35
CA LYS A 171 4.77 22.38 -6.67
C LYS A 171 4.81 20.86 -6.42
N SER A 172 3.88 20.33 -5.64
CA SER A 172 3.74 18.94 -5.27
C SER A 172 2.28 18.67 -4.89
N ILE A 173 1.84 17.42 -4.88
CA ILE A 173 0.54 17.05 -4.32
C ILE A 173 0.68 16.98 -2.80
N PHE A 174 0.02 17.90 -2.10
CA PHE A 174 0.00 17.91 -0.65
C PHE A 174 -1.08 16.98 -0.12
N SER A 175 -0.71 16.22 0.90
CA SER A 175 -1.53 15.28 1.64
C SER A 175 -1.63 15.71 3.09
N LEU A 176 -2.77 15.48 3.73
CA LEU A 176 -2.92 15.59 5.18
C LEU A 176 -3.12 14.19 5.78
N ASP A 177 -2.20 13.78 6.67
CA ASP A 177 -2.29 12.58 7.51
C ASP A 177 -3.22 12.89 8.70
N SER A 178 -4.52 12.73 8.47
CA SER A 178 -5.59 13.01 9.43
C SER A 178 -6.86 12.24 9.06
N PHE A 179 -7.70 12.05 10.07
CA PHE A 179 -9.06 11.51 9.95
C PHE A 179 -10.13 12.49 10.50
N ASP A 180 -9.73 13.68 10.93
CA ASP A 180 -10.66 14.71 11.36
C ASP A 180 -11.21 15.49 10.17
N GLU A 181 -12.53 15.46 10.01
CA GLU A 181 -13.24 16.06 8.88
C GLU A 181 -12.99 17.57 8.73
N TYR A 182 -12.96 18.30 9.85
CA TYR A 182 -12.73 19.74 9.84
C TYR A 182 -11.30 20.11 9.43
N CYS A 183 -10.30 19.41 9.97
CA CYS A 183 -8.90 19.61 9.61
C CYS A 183 -8.65 19.28 8.13
N LEU A 184 -9.23 18.18 7.64
CA LEU A 184 -9.15 17.77 6.25
C LEU A 184 -9.82 18.77 5.31
N GLU A 185 -11.03 19.24 5.63
CA GLU A 185 -11.72 20.22 4.81
C GLU A 185 -10.93 21.54 4.74
N TYR A 186 -10.38 22.00 5.86
CA TYR A 186 -9.52 23.16 5.89
C TYR A 186 -8.28 22.99 4.99
N ALA A 187 -7.61 21.85 5.05
CA ALA A 187 -6.46 21.55 4.20
C ALA A 187 -6.83 21.53 2.70
N LEU A 188 -7.95 20.89 2.36
CA LEU A 188 -8.45 20.86 0.98
C LEU A 188 -8.76 22.28 0.45
N ASN A 189 -9.34 23.15 1.28
CA ASN A 189 -9.55 24.58 0.96
C ASN A 189 -8.23 25.34 0.76
N LYS A 190 -7.11 24.86 1.31
CA LYS A 190 -5.75 25.38 1.12
C LYS A 190 -4.99 24.70 -0.02
N GLY A 191 -5.70 24.00 -0.91
CA GLY A 191 -5.13 23.41 -2.12
C GLY A 191 -4.48 22.04 -1.92
N PHE A 192 -4.67 21.39 -0.77
CA PHE A 192 -4.34 19.98 -0.59
C PHE A 192 -5.22 19.12 -1.48
N ARG A 193 -4.68 18.01 -1.95
CA ARG A 193 -5.37 17.14 -2.92
C ARG A 193 -5.37 15.67 -2.55
N LEU A 194 -4.93 15.32 -1.35
CA LEU A 194 -4.95 13.94 -0.87
C LEU A 194 -5.37 13.89 0.59
N ILE A 195 -6.36 13.07 0.89
CA ILE A 195 -6.76 12.66 2.23
C ILE A 195 -6.02 11.36 2.55
N ASN A 196 -5.13 11.38 3.56
CA ASN A 196 -4.43 10.19 4.02
C ASN A 196 -5.09 9.70 5.31
N ASP A 197 -6.08 8.80 5.16
CA ASP A 197 -6.89 8.28 6.27
C ASP A 197 -6.37 6.93 6.76
N ILE A 198 -5.78 6.94 7.94
CA ILE A 198 -5.29 5.73 8.62
C ILE A 198 -6.40 4.88 9.24
N THR A 199 -7.63 5.40 9.34
CA THR A 199 -8.74 4.72 10.03
C THR A 199 -9.49 3.73 9.14
N GLY A 200 -9.20 3.72 7.84
CA GLY A 200 -9.82 2.80 6.90
C GLY A 200 -11.28 3.13 6.58
N LEU A 201 -11.57 4.42 6.39
CA LEU A 201 -12.91 4.92 6.10
C LEU A 201 -13.92 4.54 7.21
N LYS A 202 -13.57 4.79 8.48
CA LYS A 202 -14.53 4.71 9.59
C LYS A 202 -15.57 5.83 9.52
N ASN A 203 -15.18 7.01 9.03
CA ASN A 203 -16.07 8.15 8.79
C ASN A 203 -16.31 8.32 7.29
N GLU A 204 -17.49 7.95 6.81
CA GLU A 204 -17.86 8.05 5.39
C GLU A 204 -18.00 9.50 4.88
N ASN A 205 -18.09 10.50 5.77
CA ASN A 205 -18.05 11.90 5.34
C ASN A 205 -16.74 12.26 4.66
N LEU A 206 -15.64 11.56 4.97
CA LEU A 206 -14.36 11.74 4.30
C LEU A 206 -14.42 11.36 2.82
N ALA A 207 -15.25 10.38 2.45
CA ALA A 207 -15.52 10.06 1.05
C ALA A 207 -16.26 11.21 0.33
N LYS A 208 -17.24 11.85 1.01
CA LYS A 208 -17.93 13.04 0.49
C LYS A 208 -16.95 14.19 0.27
N LEU A 209 -16.06 14.44 1.23
CA LEU A 209 -15.02 15.45 1.09
C LEU A 209 -14.11 15.16 -0.11
N ALA A 210 -13.57 13.94 -0.23
CA ALA A 210 -12.73 13.56 -1.36
C ALA A 210 -13.44 13.79 -2.70
N LYS A 211 -14.75 13.45 -2.78
CA LYS A 211 -15.56 13.68 -3.96
C LYS A 211 -15.74 15.16 -4.26
N ASN A 212 -16.09 15.98 -3.26
CA ASN A 212 -16.40 17.40 -3.44
C ASN A 212 -15.19 18.21 -3.92
N TYR A 213 -13.99 17.83 -3.46
CA TYR A 213 -12.74 18.50 -3.82
C TYR A 213 -11.96 17.79 -4.94
N ASP A 214 -12.52 16.73 -5.56
CA ASP A 214 -11.84 15.88 -6.56
C ASP A 214 -10.45 15.40 -6.07
N ALA A 215 -10.34 15.12 -4.76
CA ALA A 215 -9.12 14.74 -4.09
C ALA A 215 -8.85 13.23 -4.21
N PHE A 216 -7.58 12.85 -4.08
CA PHE A 216 -7.20 11.48 -3.84
C PHE A 216 -7.64 11.05 -2.44
N TYR A 217 -7.98 9.78 -2.30
CA TYR A 217 -8.26 9.14 -1.02
C TYR A 217 -7.30 7.98 -0.80
N CYS A 218 -6.43 8.07 0.19
CA CYS A 218 -5.58 6.98 0.62
C CYS A 218 -6.32 6.16 1.68
N LEU A 219 -6.73 4.97 1.30
CA LEU A 219 -7.43 4.01 2.14
C LEU A 219 -6.42 3.06 2.77
N MET A 220 -6.18 3.19 4.07
CA MET A 220 -5.24 2.33 4.79
C MET A 220 -5.96 1.25 5.60
N HIS A 221 -5.41 0.02 5.59
CA HIS A 221 -5.85 -1.05 6.49
C HIS A 221 -5.12 -0.99 7.83
N MET A 222 -5.89 -0.95 8.91
CA MET A 222 -5.40 -1.09 10.27
C MET A 222 -6.33 -2.00 11.08
N GLN A 223 -5.76 -2.91 11.85
CA GLN A 223 -6.51 -3.66 12.86
C GLN A 223 -6.48 -2.87 14.17
N ASN A 224 -7.64 -2.68 14.81
CA ASN A 224 -7.82 -1.87 16.03
C ASN A 224 -7.54 -0.37 15.81
N GLU A 225 -6.99 0.31 16.81
CA GLU A 225 -6.68 1.75 16.81
C GLU A 225 -5.21 2.00 17.19
N PRO A 226 -4.64 3.18 16.89
CA PRO A 226 -3.21 3.42 17.16
C PRO A 226 -2.78 3.10 18.60
N HIS A 227 -3.63 3.35 19.60
CA HIS A 227 -3.29 3.13 20.99
C HIS A 227 -3.18 1.63 21.38
N ASN A 228 -3.91 0.74 20.71
CA ASN A 228 -3.93 -0.69 21.04
C ASN A 228 -3.66 -1.63 19.84
N MET A 229 -3.34 -1.09 18.65
CA MET A 229 -3.17 -1.86 17.41
C MET A 229 -2.09 -2.94 17.48
N GLN A 230 -1.13 -2.83 18.41
CA GLN A 230 -0.06 -3.82 18.57
C GLN A 230 -0.34 -4.85 19.65
N GLU A 231 -1.52 -4.82 20.28
CA GLU A 231 -1.94 -5.80 21.26
C GLU A 231 -2.40 -7.09 20.56
N ASN A 232 -1.47 -8.03 20.39
CA ASN A 232 -1.70 -9.35 19.80
C ASN A 232 -2.45 -9.33 18.45
N PRO A 233 -1.95 -8.60 17.42
CA PRO A 233 -2.60 -8.57 16.12
C PRO A 233 -2.65 -9.99 15.53
N SER A 234 -3.85 -10.45 15.18
CA SER A 234 -4.11 -11.80 14.71
C SER A 234 -4.98 -11.80 13.46
N TYR A 235 -4.66 -12.68 12.52
CA TYR A 235 -5.35 -12.87 11.25
C TYR A 235 -5.48 -14.38 10.99
N GLU A 236 -6.66 -14.83 10.59
CA GLU A 236 -6.81 -16.20 10.10
C GLU A 236 -6.14 -16.34 8.73
N ASN A 237 -6.38 -15.35 7.87
CA ASN A 237 -5.72 -15.21 6.57
C ASN A 237 -5.50 -13.73 6.26
N LEU A 238 -4.29 -13.26 6.52
CA LEU A 238 -3.91 -11.86 6.38
C LEU A 238 -4.22 -11.29 4.98
N ILE A 239 -3.90 -12.03 3.92
CA ILE A 239 -4.05 -11.54 2.54
C ILE A 239 -5.52 -11.44 2.17
N LEU A 240 -6.33 -12.47 2.46
CA LEU A 240 -7.76 -12.47 2.15
C LEU A 240 -8.56 -11.48 3.01
N GLU A 241 -8.16 -11.27 4.26
CA GLU A 241 -8.80 -10.28 5.11
C GLU A 241 -8.57 -8.86 4.59
N LEU A 242 -7.33 -8.52 4.19
CA LEU A 242 -7.05 -7.24 3.55
C LEU A 242 -7.75 -7.11 2.19
N GLU A 243 -7.82 -8.18 1.41
CA GLU A 243 -8.58 -8.17 0.15
C GLU A 243 -10.05 -7.81 0.37
N ARG A 244 -10.71 -8.49 1.31
CA ARG A 244 -12.12 -8.24 1.64
C ARG A 244 -12.32 -6.81 2.16
N PHE A 245 -11.41 -6.33 3.01
CA PHE A 245 -11.43 -4.96 3.49
C PHE A 245 -11.36 -3.96 2.34
N PHE A 246 -10.37 -4.08 1.46
CA PHE A 246 -10.23 -3.17 0.32
C PHE A 246 -11.42 -3.25 -0.63
N ALA A 247 -11.90 -4.46 -0.95
CA ALA A 247 -13.06 -4.64 -1.82
C ALA A 247 -14.29 -3.91 -1.27
N SER A 248 -14.63 -4.13 0.01
CA SER A 248 -15.79 -3.50 0.63
C SER A 248 -15.68 -1.98 0.75
N LYS A 249 -14.49 -1.47 1.10
CA LYS A 249 -14.29 -0.03 1.27
C LYS A 249 -14.19 0.71 -0.07
N LEU A 250 -13.64 0.08 -1.10
CA LEU A 250 -13.64 0.63 -2.45
C LEU A 250 -15.07 0.75 -3.01
N GLU A 251 -15.94 -0.22 -2.73
CA GLU A 251 -17.36 -0.14 -3.11
C GLU A 251 -18.05 1.08 -2.46
N ILE A 252 -17.78 1.34 -1.19
CA ILE A 252 -18.28 2.54 -0.49
C ILE A 252 -17.74 3.81 -1.18
N LEU A 253 -16.42 3.91 -1.41
CA LEU A 253 -15.81 5.06 -2.09
C LEU A 253 -16.41 5.29 -3.49
N GLU A 254 -16.66 4.22 -4.25
CA GLU A 254 -17.29 4.29 -5.57
C GLU A 254 -18.75 4.76 -5.48
N THR A 255 -19.51 4.30 -4.49
CA THR A 255 -20.88 4.76 -4.23
C THR A 255 -20.95 6.27 -3.97
N TYR A 256 -19.96 6.82 -3.26
CA TYR A 256 -19.80 8.27 -3.07
C TYR A 256 -19.22 8.99 -4.30
N GLY A 257 -18.80 8.27 -5.33
CA GLY A 257 -18.24 8.83 -6.57
C GLY A 257 -16.78 9.27 -6.46
N VAL A 258 -16.01 8.71 -5.50
CA VAL A 258 -14.56 8.94 -5.38
C VAL A 258 -13.83 8.19 -6.49
N LYS A 259 -13.19 8.92 -7.40
CA LYS A 259 -12.50 8.34 -8.57
C LYS A 259 -11.04 7.99 -8.31
N LYS A 260 -10.39 8.71 -7.39
CA LYS A 260 -8.95 8.67 -7.16
C LYS A 260 -8.64 8.01 -5.82
N SER A 261 -8.58 6.67 -5.81
CA SER A 261 -8.26 5.91 -4.59
C SER A 261 -6.84 5.36 -4.66
N ILE A 262 -6.13 5.40 -3.53
CA ILE A 262 -4.82 4.80 -3.28
C ILE A 262 -5.02 3.77 -2.17
N LEU A 263 -4.38 2.60 -2.25
CA LEU A 263 -4.47 1.58 -1.22
C LEU A 263 -3.16 1.52 -0.44
N ASP A 264 -3.23 1.67 0.88
CA ASP A 264 -2.10 1.45 1.78
C ASP A 264 -2.35 0.17 2.59
N ILE A 265 -1.43 -0.79 2.49
CA ILE A 265 -1.51 -2.06 3.24
C ILE A 265 -1.38 -1.87 4.75
N GLY A 266 -1.07 -0.66 5.23
CA GLY A 266 -0.90 -0.35 6.65
C GLY A 266 0.28 -1.10 7.26
N PHE A 267 1.44 -1.08 6.60
CA PHE A 267 2.66 -1.68 7.12
C PHE A 267 2.98 -1.16 8.52
N GLY A 268 3.05 -2.03 9.53
CA GLY A 268 3.30 -1.66 10.93
C GLY A 268 2.08 -1.17 11.72
N PHE A 269 0.87 -1.23 11.15
CA PHE A 269 -0.37 -0.87 11.82
C PHE A 269 -1.23 -2.10 12.08
N GLY A 270 -1.32 -2.53 13.36
CA GLY A 270 -2.05 -3.73 13.74
C GLY A 270 -1.48 -5.01 13.11
N LYS A 271 -0.14 -5.11 13.01
CA LYS A 271 0.54 -6.20 12.33
C LYS A 271 1.85 -6.55 13.02
N SER A 272 2.14 -7.85 13.18
CA SER A 272 3.45 -8.33 13.63
C SER A 272 4.54 -8.04 12.59
N ALA A 273 5.81 -8.20 12.96
CA ALA A 273 6.92 -8.10 12.01
C ALA A 273 6.79 -9.12 10.87
N GLU A 274 6.36 -10.34 11.18
CA GLU A 274 6.14 -11.41 10.19
C GLU A 274 4.96 -11.08 9.27
N HIS A 275 3.84 -10.57 9.80
CA HIS A 275 2.71 -10.11 9.00
C HIS A 275 3.14 -9.05 7.98
N ASN A 276 4.00 -8.11 8.38
CA ASN A 276 4.53 -7.09 7.49
C ASN A 276 5.36 -7.68 6.35
N MET A 277 6.19 -8.70 6.62
CA MET A 277 6.99 -9.38 5.59
C MET A 277 6.11 -10.21 4.64
N ILE A 278 5.07 -10.89 5.17
CA ILE A 278 4.10 -11.62 4.34
C ILE A 278 3.39 -10.65 3.39
N LEU A 279 2.95 -9.48 3.87
CA LEU A 279 2.29 -8.48 3.04
C LEU A 279 3.21 -7.94 1.93
N LEU A 280 4.47 -7.62 2.26
CA LEU A 280 5.42 -7.14 1.25
C LEU A 280 5.68 -8.22 0.18
N LYS A 281 5.83 -9.48 0.60
CA LYS A 281 6.10 -10.59 -0.32
C LYS A 281 4.92 -10.87 -1.26
N ASN A 282 3.69 -10.63 -0.78
CA ASN A 282 2.45 -10.88 -1.53
C ASN A 282 1.76 -9.58 -1.99
N LEU A 283 2.48 -8.47 -2.06
CA LEU A 283 1.90 -7.16 -2.40
C LEU A 283 1.23 -7.15 -3.78
N GLU A 284 1.77 -7.91 -4.73
CA GLU A 284 1.21 -8.09 -6.08
C GLU A 284 -0.26 -8.52 -6.07
N HIS A 285 -0.69 -9.25 -5.02
CA HIS A 285 -2.07 -9.69 -4.89
C HIS A 285 -3.07 -8.53 -4.97
N PHE A 286 -2.70 -7.36 -4.41
CA PHE A 286 -3.57 -6.19 -4.37
C PHE A 286 -3.59 -5.38 -5.67
N LEU A 287 -2.72 -5.68 -6.65
CA LEU A 287 -2.78 -5.08 -7.99
C LEU A 287 -4.09 -5.41 -8.73
N GLN A 288 -4.79 -6.47 -8.32
CA GLN A 288 -6.11 -6.84 -8.84
C GLN A 288 -7.16 -5.73 -8.73
N PHE A 289 -6.98 -4.78 -7.82
CA PHE A 289 -7.90 -3.64 -7.65
C PHE A 289 -7.65 -2.52 -8.65
N ASN A 290 -6.56 -2.60 -9.43
CA ASN A 290 -6.16 -1.57 -10.40
C ASN A 290 -6.11 -0.16 -9.77
N LYS A 291 -5.60 -0.08 -8.54
CA LYS A 291 -5.36 1.15 -7.79
C LYS A 291 -3.88 1.27 -7.44
N PRO A 292 -3.33 2.49 -7.34
CA PRO A 292 -1.98 2.69 -6.83
C PRO A 292 -1.82 2.07 -5.43
N LEU A 293 -0.71 1.35 -5.20
CA LEU A 293 -0.37 0.79 -3.90
C LEU A 293 0.67 1.68 -3.22
N LEU A 294 0.36 2.11 -2.00
CA LEU A 294 1.27 2.87 -1.14
C LEU A 294 1.85 1.97 -0.06
N VAL A 295 3.16 2.11 0.20
CA VAL A 295 3.84 1.46 1.30
C VAL A 295 4.69 2.46 2.08
N GLY A 296 4.48 2.52 3.39
CA GLY A 296 5.25 3.33 4.33
C GLY A 296 5.98 2.47 5.37
N ALA A 297 7.16 1.93 5.04
CA ALA A 297 7.99 1.12 5.93
C ALA A 297 9.14 1.91 6.58
N SER A 298 9.20 3.24 6.36
CA SER A 298 10.29 4.10 6.79
C SER A 298 10.51 4.06 8.29
N ARG A 299 11.70 3.61 8.71
CA ARG A 299 12.20 3.58 10.08
C ARG A 299 11.30 2.82 11.09
N LYS A 300 10.39 1.95 10.60
CA LYS A 300 9.43 1.21 11.44
C LYS A 300 10.08 0.12 12.29
N SER A 301 9.37 -0.29 13.33
CA SER A 301 9.82 -1.27 14.33
C SER A 301 10.10 -2.66 13.75
N THR A 302 9.56 -2.99 12.59
CA THR A 302 9.88 -4.23 11.86
C THR A 302 11.39 -4.38 11.63
N VAL A 303 12.11 -3.29 11.31
CA VAL A 303 13.58 -3.32 11.19
C VAL A 303 14.22 -3.70 12.51
N ASN A 304 13.80 -3.06 13.62
CA ASN A 304 14.33 -3.34 14.96
C ASN A 304 14.01 -4.76 15.44
N PHE A 305 12.93 -5.38 14.95
CA PHE A 305 12.57 -6.75 15.30
C PHE A 305 13.63 -7.74 14.77
N TYR A 306 14.02 -7.60 13.50
CA TYR A 306 15.01 -8.48 12.87
C TYR A 306 16.46 -8.07 13.16
N PHE A 307 16.72 -6.78 13.35
CA PHE A 307 18.04 -6.27 13.70
C PHE A 307 17.89 -5.11 14.68
N LYS A 308 18.37 -5.31 15.92
CA LYS A 308 18.28 -4.31 16.99
C LYS A 308 18.95 -3.01 16.57
N SER A 309 18.16 -1.93 16.55
CA SER A 309 18.60 -0.63 16.05
C SER A 309 17.78 0.52 16.62
N ALA A 310 18.42 1.66 16.87
CA ALA A 310 17.74 2.92 17.14
C ALA A 310 16.97 3.38 15.88
N VAL A 311 16.02 4.29 16.02
CA VAL A 311 15.18 4.76 14.91
C VAL A 311 16.01 5.39 13.79
N GLU A 312 17.04 6.13 14.18
CA GLU A 312 17.97 6.84 13.30
C GLU A 312 18.82 5.88 12.45
N GLU A 313 19.10 4.68 12.96
CA GLU A 313 19.93 3.66 12.31
C GLU A 313 19.15 2.78 11.31
N ARG A 314 17.83 2.95 11.19
CA ARG A 314 16.96 2.08 10.38
C ARG A 314 16.90 2.45 8.90
N LEU A 315 17.76 3.35 8.42
CA LEU A 315 17.73 3.79 7.02
C LEU A 315 17.97 2.63 6.04
N ALA A 316 19.02 1.84 6.23
CA ALA A 316 19.35 0.72 5.35
C ALA A 316 18.19 -0.30 5.26
N GLY A 317 17.58 -0.66 6.40
CA GLY A 317 16.39 -1.51 6.44
C GLY A 317 15.19 -0.89 5.72
N SER A 318 14.99 0.42 5.87
CA SER A 318 13.91 1.14 5.19
C SER A 318 14.09 1.12 3.67
N LEU A 319 15.29 1.36 3.16
CA LEU A 319 15.63 1.29 1.74
C LEU A 319 15.37 -0.10 1.17
N TYR A 320 15.80 -1.16 1.87
CA TYR A 320 15.56 -2.55 1.46
C TYR A 320 14.07 -2.88 1.38
N LEU A 321 13.31 -2.57 2.44
CA LEU A 321 11.87 -2.87 2.49
C LEU A 321 11.12 -2.11 1.39
N HIS A 322 11.47 -0.85 1.13
CA HIS A 322 10.85 -0.05 0.09
C HIS A 322 11.21 -0.51 -1.33
N LEU A 323 12.45 -0.96 -1.55
CA LEU A 323 12.83 -1.58 -2.82
C LEU A 323 12.00 -2.85 -3.06
N LYS A 324 11.89 -3.73 -2.05
CA LYS A 324 11.05 -4.94 -2.14
C LYS A 324 9.57 -4.63 -2.33
N ALA A 325 9.07 -3.56 -1.70
CA ALA A 325 7.70 -3.09 -1.95
C ALA A 325 7.50 -2.69 -3.42
N TYR A 326 8.42 -1.91 -3.99
CA TYR A 326 8.35 -1.49 -5.39
C TYR A 326 8.44 -2.69 -6.36
N GLU A 327 9.40 -3.58 -6.17
CA GLU A 327 9.54 -4.80 -6.97
C GLU A 327 8.27 -5.66 -6.94
N ASN A 328 7.51 -5.61 -5.84
CA ASN A 328 6.25 -6.34 -5.65
C ASN A 328 5.00 -5.49 -5.92
N GLY A 329 5.14 -4.34 -6.59
CA GLY A 329 4.01 -3.60 -7.14
C GLY A 329 3.60 -2.31 -6.42
N ALA A 330 4.32 -1.86 -5.39
CA ALA A 330 4.09 -0.53 -4.82
C ALA A 330 4.40 0.55 -5.86
N SER A 331 3.48 1.48 -6.03
CA SER A 331 3.65 2.65 -6.91
C SER A 331 4.00 3.93 -6.15
N ILE A 332 3.73 3.96 -4.84
CA ILE A 332 4.00 5.11 -3.98
C ILE A 332 4.76 4.63 -2.74
N ILE A 333 5.89 5.27 -2.45
CA ILE A 333 6.71 5.00 -1.26
C ILE A 333 6.67 6.22 -0.34
N ARG A 334 6.13 6.03 0.87
CA ARG A 334 6.05 7.07 1.91
C ARG A 334 7.27 6.99 2.83
N THR A 335 8.10 8.04 2.87
CA THR A 335 9.40 8.01 3.54
C THR A 335 9.79 9.33 4.19
N HIS A 336 10.60 9.25 5.28
CA HIS A 336 11.29 10.40 5.89
C HIS A 336 12.57 10.77 5.12
N ASP A 337 13.19 9.80 4.45
CA ASP A 337 14.55 9.88 3.87
C ASP A 337 14.44 10.02 2.35
N LEU A 338 13.89 11.16 1.89
CA LEU A 338 13.56 11.39 0.48
C LEU A 338 14.79 11.34 -0.44
N TYR A 339 15.90 11.93 -0.02
CA TYR A 339 17.13 12.02 -0.83
C TYR A 339 17.69 10.62 -1.12
N GLU A 340 17.79 9.79 -0.10
CA GLU A 340 18.33 8.44 -0.18
C GLU A 340 17.42 7.53 -1.02
N HIS A 341 16.11 7.71 -0.94
CA HIS A 341 15.16 6.98 -1.79
C HIS A 341 15.25 7.41 -3.26
N LYS A 342 15.48 8.69 -3.55
CA LYS A 342 15.74 9.13 -4.93
C LYS A 342 17.02 8.49 -5.49
N GLN A 343 18.07 8.40 -4.69
CA GLN A 343 19.29 7.72 -5.07
C GLN A 343 19.05 6.22 -5.32
N LEU A 344 18.34 5.55 -4.42
CA LEU A 344 17.99 4.14 -4.54
C LEU A 344 17.28 3.86 -5.87
N PHE A 345 16.17 4.59 -6.13
CA PHE A 345 15.36 4.31 -7.32
C PHE A 345 16.01 4.77 -8.62
N ALA A 346 16.88 5.76 -8.59
CA ALA A 346 17.70 6.12 -9.75
C ALA A 346 18.69 5.00 -10.11
N LEU A 347 19.36 4.41 -9.11
CA LEU A 347 20.27 3.27 -9.31
C LEU A 347 19.51 2.01 -9.75
N HIS A 348 18.37 1.72 -9.13
CA HIS A 348 17.53 0.57 -9.51
C HIS A 348 17.06 0.69 -10.97
N LYS A 349 16.61 1.88 -11.38
CA LYS A 349 16.20 2.13 -12.77
C LYS A 349 17.37 1.91 -13.73
N ALA A 350 18.53 2.46 -13.43
CA ALA A 350 19.72 2.29 -14.27
C ALA A 350 20.12 0.80 -14.38
N TYR A 351 20.02 0.04 -13.28
CA TYR A 351 20.28 -1.40 -13.26
C TYR A 351 19.34 -2.19 -14.17
N GLU A 352 18.03 -1.89 -14.10
CA GLU A 352 17.01 -2.55 -14.93
C GLU A 352 17.10 -2.21 -16.43
N GLU A 353 17.68 -1.04 -16.76
CA GLU A 353 17.84 -0.57 -18.13
C GLU A 353 19.10 -1.12 -18.82
N VAL A 354 20.03 -1.74 -18.08
CA VAL A 354 21.22 -2.38 -18.66
C VAL A 354 20.81 -3.59 -19.49
N VAL A 355 21.14 -3.55 -20.78
CA VAL A 355 20.94 -4.66 -21.71
C VAL A 355 22.31 -5.24 -22.06
N LEU A 356 22.46 -6.56 -22.00
CA LEU A 356 23.66 -7.29 -22.43
C LEU A 356 23.77 -7.29 -23.95
#